data_91c16262594f90dcd23ee42e729de8a2
#
_entry.id   91c16262594f90dcd23ee42e729de8a2
#
_cell.length_a   1.000
_cell.length_b   1.000
_cell.length_c   1.000
_cell.angle_alpha   90.00
_cell.angle_beta   90.00
_cell.angle_gamma   90.00
#
_symmetry.space_group_name_H-M   'P 1'
#
loop_
_entity.id
_entity.type
_entity.pdbx_description
1 polymer ?
#
loop_
_entity_poly.entity_id
_entity_poly.type
_entity_poly.pdbx_seq_one_letter_code
_entity_poly.pdbx_strand_id
1 'polypeptide(L)'
;MTATPSRSLSYPFSHGVCLALFASLLLAGCASWNPWKQREKSARDQEKYGYTADTRIKKLSERSKVVKSESTQSQIEFTQDLVRMMLEEHDPRVRSKILETAAEYDTSAATAICTGALQDPDEMVRIRACDVWGKRGGDDAVQLLATRFQTDAELDVRLRALKMLGELKDKQAIPVLARALEDSDPAVQYRAVASLKKVSGRDLGNDVNVWREWAADPEGKKAEWSIAEGFRQLF
;
A
#
# COMPACT_ATOMS: atom_id res chain seq x y z
N MET A 1 61.25 -68.04 6.63
CA MET A 1 61.32 -66.57 6.66
C MET A 1 59.99 -66.01 6.98
N THR A 2 59.90 -65.51 8.13
CA THR A 2 58.80 -65.34 9.02
C THR A 2 57.97 -64.08 8.69
N ALA A 3 56.68 -64.25 8.41
CA ALA A 3 55.70 -63.15 8.25
C ALA A 3 55.00 -62.90 9.60
N THR A 4 55.06 -61.71 10.08
CA THR A 4 54.32 -61.23 11.27
C THR A 4 52.91 -60.82 10.93
N PRO A 5 51.89 -61.16 11.71
CA PRO A 5 50.52 -60.70 11.45
C PRO A 5 50.23 -59.35 12.13
N SER A 6 49.67 -58.40 11.39
CA SER A 6 49.13 -57.14 11.87
C SER A 6 47.76 -57.35 12.59
N ARG A 7 47.68 -56.96 13.87
CA ARG A 7 46.44 -56.92 14.65
C ARG A 7 45.68 -55.68 14.27
N SER A 8 44.52 -55.86 13.70
CA SER A 8 43.45 -54.82 13.54
C SER A 8 42.69 -54.65 14.85
N LEU A 9 42.81 -53.49 15.47
CA LEU A 9 41.97 -53.08 16.60
C LEU A 9 40.62 -52.55 16.05
N SER A 10 39.60 -53.35 16.16
CA SER A 10 38.23 -52.95 15.93
C SER A 10 37.64 -52.33 17.20
N TYR A 11 37.40 -51.04 17.21
CA TYR A 11 36.60 -50.35 18.23
C TYR A 11 35.10 -50.51 17.88
N PRO A 12 34.28 -50.95 18.76
CA PRO A 12 32.81 -50.91 18.54
C PRO A 12 32.32 -49.49 18.81
N PHE A 13 32.08 -48.73 17.75
CA PHE A 13 31.35 -47.49 17.87
C PHE A 13 29.89 -47.79 18.18
N SER A 14 29.50 -47.61 19.43
CA SER A 14 28.12 -47.75 19.86
C SER A 14 27.30 -46.55 19.35
N HIS A 15 26.54 -46.79 18.30
CA HIS A 15 25.64 -45.82 17.69
C HIS A 15 24.45 -45.40 18.62
N GLY A 16 24.35 -45.99 19.79
CA GLY A 16 23.28 -45.76 20.77
C GLY A 16 23.46 -44.47 21.59
N VAL A 17 24.69 -44.02 21.83
CA VAL A 17 24.94 -42.88 22.73
C VAL A 17 24.73 -41.51 22.02
N CYS A 18 24.98 -41.44 20.73
CA CYS A 18 24.74 -40.20 19.97
C CYS A 18 23.24 -39.89 19.76
N LEU A 19 22.39 -40.92 19.62
CA LEU A 19 20.95 -40.71 19.47
C LEU A 19 20.25 -40.21 20.75
N ALA A 20 20.75 -40.63 21.92
CA ALA A 20 20.20 -40.21 23.21
C ALA A 20 20.55 -38.73 23.53
N LEU A 21 21.75 -38.26 23.11
CA LEU A 21 22.17 -36.87 23.30
C LEU A 21 21.46 -35.91 22.33
N PHE A 22 21.13 -36.33 21.12
CA PHE A 22 20.33 -35.50 20.18
C PHE A 22 18.86 -35.39 20.58
N ALA A 23 18.28 -36.45 21.14
CA ALA A 23 16.89 -36.41 21.64
C ALA A 23 16.74 -35.53 22.87
N SER A 24 17.73 -35.42 23.75
CA SER A 24 17.70 -34.54 24.92
C SER A 24 17.87 -33.06 24.57
N LEU A 25 18.56 -32.69 23.49
CA LEU A 25 18.69 -31.30 23.02
C LEU A 25 17.40 -30.79 22.34
N LEU A 26 16.64 -31.66 21.68
CA LEU A 26 15.34 -31.27 21.07
C LEU A 26 14.24 -31.06 22.11
N LEU A 27 14.31 -31.72 23.27
CA LEU A 27 13.33 -31.55 24.35
C LEU A 27 13.60 -30.30 25.22
N ALA A 28 14.85 -29.83 25.30
CA ALA A 28 15.18 -28.62 26.06
C ALA A 28 14.74 -27.32 25.36
N GLY A 29 14.61 -27.29 24.03
CA GLY A 29 14.13 -26.13 23.26
C GLY A 29 12.62 -25.92 23.32
N CYS A 30 11.82 -26.98 23.57
CA CYS A 30 10.35 -26.89 23.60
C CYS A 30 9.77 -26.60 24.99
N ALA A 31 10.57 -26.65 26.06
CA ALA A 31 10.06 -26.52 27.42
C ALA A 31 9.68 -25.07 27.83
N SER A 32 10.06 -24.04 27.03
CA SER A 32 9.72 -22.65 27.31
C SER A 32 8.44 -22.15 26.65
N TRP A 33 7.91 -22.87 25.67
CA TRP A 33 6.67 -22.53 24.99
C TRP A 33 5.46 -23.13 25.71
N ASN A 34 4.85 -22.37 26.62
CA ASN A 34 3.57 -22.75 27.23
C ASN A 34 2.45 -21.84 26.72
N PRO A 35 1.62 -22.30 25.77
CA PRO A 35 0.56 -21.49 25.17
C PRO A 35 -0.49 -21.03 26.19
N TRP A 36 -0.69 -21.75 27.29
CA TRP A 36 -1.61 -21.35 28.35
C TRP A 36 -1.08 -20.17 29.16
N LYS A 37 0.19 -20.18 29.53
CA LYS A 37 0.82 -19.02 30.22
C LYS A 37 0.85 -17.78 29.36
N GLN A 38 1.03 -17.92 28.03
CA GLN A 38 0.95 -16.81 27.11
C GLN A 38 -0.46 -16.26 26.98
N ARG A 39 -1.49 -17.10 26.97
CA ARG A 39 -2.90 -16.67 26.99
C ARG A 39 -3.25 -15.92 28.28
N GLU A 40 -2.84 -16.42 29.43
CA GLU A 40 -3.07 -15.75 30.72
C GLU A 40 -2.33 -14.42 30.84
N LYS A 41 -1.10 -14.33 30.33
CA LYS A 41 -0.34 -13.08 30.28
C LYS A 41 -1.04 -12.10 29.35
N SER A 42 -1.42 -12.52 28.15
CA SER A 42 -2.13 -11.69 27.18
C SER A 42 -3.48 -11.19 27.74
N ALA A 43 -4.24 -12.02 28.46
CA ALA A 43 -5.49 -11.61 29.09
C ALA A 43 -5.27 -10.55 30.18
N ARG A 44 -4.26 -10.75 31.04
CA ARG A 44 -3.91 -9.77 32.10
C ARG A 44 -3.39 -8.46 31.51
N ASP A 45 -2.56 -8.53 30.48
CA ASP A 45 -2.05 -7.34 29.79
C ASP A 45 -3.19 -6.58 29.11
N GLN A 46 -4.16 -7.28 28.53
CA GLN A 46 -5.34 -6.70 27.93
C GLN A 46 -6.28 -6.04 28.95
N GLU A 47 -6.45 -6.64 30.13
CA GLU A 47 -7.22 -6.05 31.22
C GLU A 47 -6.55 -4.78 31.78
N LYS A 48 -5.22 -4.76 31.85
CA LYS A 48 -4.45 -3.65 32.43
C LYS A 48 -4.21 -2.50 31.45
N TYR A 49 -3.96 -2.80 30.17
CA TYR A 49 -3.52 -1.84 29.15
C TYR A 49 -4.49 -1.67 27.97
N GLY A 50 -5.61 -2.40 27.97
CA GLY A 50 -6.54 -2.47 26.87
C GLY A 50 -6.02 -3.33 25.69
N TYR A 51 -6.76 -3.29 24.58
CA TYR A 51 -6.39 -4.04 23.38
C TYR A 51 -5.19 -3.40 22.67
N THR A 52 -4.19 -4.22 22.33
CA THR A 52 -3.10 -3.78 21.46
C THR A 52 -3.62 -3.40 20.07
N ALA A 53 -2.86 -2.60 19.31
CA ALA A 53 -3.20 -2.24 17.94
C ALA A 53 -3.45 -3.49 17.07
N ASP A 54 -2.60 -4.51 17.17
CA ASP A 54 -2.73 -5.76 16.41
C ASP A 54 -4.03 -6.51 16.76
N THR A 55 -4.43 -6.49 18.04
CA THR A 55 -5.70 -7.09 18.46
C THR A 55 -6.90 -6.31 17.90
N ARG A 56 -6.84 -4.96 17.91
CA ARG A 56 -7.88 -4.11 17.32
C ARG A 56 -8.00 -4.33 15.81
N ILE A 57 -6.88 -4.37 15.10
CA ILE A 57 -6.81 -4.66 13.65
C ILE A 57 -7.43 -6.04 13.34
N LYS A 58 -7.08 -7.06 14.12
CA LYS A 58 -7.62 -8.41 13.94
C LYS A 58 -9.14 -8.43 14.13
N LYS A 59 -9.65 -7.87 15.24
CA LYS A 59 -11.08 -7.79 15.53
C LYS A 59 -11.85 -7.05 14.46
N LEU A 60 -11.30 -5.93 13.96
CA LEU A 60 -11.90 -5.16 12.87
C LEU A 60 -12.01 -6.01 11.59
N SER A 61 -10.93 -6.73 11.24
CA SER A 61 -10.91 -7.61 10.07
C SER A 61 -11.91 -8.76 10.17
N GLU A 62 -12.06 -9.34 11.36
CA GLU A 62 -13.04 -10.42 11.61
C GLU A 62 -14.48 -9.89 11.50
N ARG A 63 -14.77 -8.73 12.10
CA ARG A 63 -16.10 -8.11 12.03
C ARG A 63 -16.46 -7.72 10.58
N SER A 64 -15.52 -7.12 9.82
CA SER A 64 -15.76 -6.74 8.43
C SER A 64 -16.16 -7.94 7.56
N LYS A 65 -15.52 -9.10 7.74
CA LYS A 65 -15.85 -10.31 6.99
C LYS A 65 -17.30 -10.76 7.22
N VAL A 66 -17.79 -10.63 8.44
CA VAL A 66 -19.18 -10.98 8.79
C VAL A 66 -20.15 -9.99 8.16
N VAL A 67 -19.91 -8.69 8.37
CA VAL A 67 -20.80 -7.60 7.91
C VAL A 67 -20.94 -7.56 6.38
N LYS A 68 -19.91 -7.96 5.64
CA LYS A 68 -19.99 -8.04 4.16
C LYS A 68 -21.09 -8.97 3.65
N SER A 69 -21.46 -9.99 4.40
CA SER A 69 -22.52 -10.93 4.04
C SER A 69 -23.89 -10.53 4.61
N GLU A 70 -23.95 -9.45 5.39
CA GLU A 70 -25.19 -8.97 6.01
C GLU A 70 -25.96 -7.99 5.10
N SER A 71 -27.07 -7.48 5.62
CA SER A 71 -27.93 -6.52 4.92
C SER A 71 -27.21 -5.19 4.63
N THR A 72 -27.69 -4.44 3.63
CA THR A 72 -27.23 -3.08 3.34
C THR A 72 -27.32 -2.17 4.56
N GLN A 73 -28.39 -2.32 5.36
CA GLN A 73 -28.58 -1.55 6.59
C GLN A 73 -27.47 -1.82 7.61
N SER A 74 -27.09 -3.10 7.82
CA SER A 74 -25.97 -3.48 8.70
C SER A 74 -24.63 -2.92 8.20
N GLN A 75 -24.42 -2.87 6.87
CA GLN A 75 -23.22 -2.26 6.28
C GLN A 75 -23.17 -0.74 6.49
N ILE A 76 -24.31 -0.05 6.40
CA ILE A 76 -24.40 1.39 6.69
C ILE A 76 -24.06 1.64 8.17
N GLU A 77 -24.68 0.90 9.09
CA GLU A 77 -24.42 1.04 10.53
C GLU A 77 -22.95 0.74 10.88
N PHE A 78 -22.39 -0.31 10.30
CA PHE A 78 -20.98 -0.64 10.48
C PHE A 78 -20.05 0.47 10.00
N THR A 79 -20.30 1.03 8.82
CA THR A 79 -19.45 2.12 8.30
C THR A 79 -19.60 3.43 9.09
N GLN A 80 -20.76 3.68 9.69
CA GLN A 80 -20.93 4.77 10.67
C GLN A 80 -20.14 4.52 11.95
N ASP A 81 -20.08 3.27 12.44
CA ASP A 81 -19.21 2.88 13.55
C ASP A 81 -17.73 3.11 13.20
N LEU A 82 -17.31 2.79 11.96
CA LEU A 82 -15.94 3.05 11.49
C LEU A 82 -15.59 4.54 11.52
N VAL A 83 -16.53 5.45 11.23
CA VAL A 83 -16.30 6.90 11.36
C VAL A 83 -15.95 7.26 12.80
N ARG A 84 -16.74 6.79 13.77
CA ARG A 84 -16.45 7.04 15.19
C ARG A 84 -15.09 6.48 15.60
N MET A 85 -14.81 5.23 15.21
CA MET A 85 -13.51 4.60 15.48
C MET A 85 -12.34 5.39 14.87
N MET A 86 -12.49 5.92 13.65
CA MET A 86 -11.46 6.71 12.97
C MET A 86 -11.14 8.01 13.73
N LEU A 87 -12.15 8.66 14.29
CA LEU A 87 -11.99 9.92 15.03
C LEU A 87 -11.33 9.72 16.41
N GLU A 88 -11.56 8.58 17.05
CA GLU A 88 -11.06 8.28 18.39
C GLU A 88 -9.71 7.53 18.38
N GLU A 89 -9.30 6.97 17.26
CA GLU A 89 -8.13 6.10 17.18
C GLU A 89 -6.82 6.92 17.08
N HIS A 90 -5.87 6.63 17.96
CA HIS A 90 -4.58 7.30 18.00
C HIS A 90 -3.47 6.58 17.24
N ASP A 91 -3.57 5.23 17.09
CA ASP A 91 -2.56 4.45 16.38
C ASP A 91 -2.77 4.51 14.85
N PRO A 92 -1.81 5.06 14.08
CA PRO A 92 -1.96 5.21 12.63
C PRO A 92 -2.10 3.88 11.88
N ARG A 93 -1.60 2.77 12.44
CA ARG A 93 -1.76 1.44 11.86
C ARG A 93 -3.22 1.00 11.91
N VAL A 94 -3.91 1.30 13.02
CA VAL A 94 -5.33 0.99 13.19
C VAL A 94 -6.17 1.92 12.31
N ARG A 95 -5.84 3.24 12.24
CA ARG A 95 -6.51 4.17 11.32
C ARG A 95 -6.36 3.74 9.86
N SER A 96 -5.15 3.29 9.45
CA SER A 96 -4.93 2.71 8.11
C SER A 96 -5.81 1.49 7.87
N LYS A 97 -5.99 0.64 8.89
CA LYS A 97 -6.86 -0.54 8.77
C LYS A 97 -8.35 -0.18 8.70
N ILE A 98 -8.77 0.83 9.46
CA ILE A 98 -10.15 1.37 9.37
C ILE A 98 -10.41 1.89 7.96
N LEU A 99 -9.49 2.69 7.41
CA LEU A 99 -9.56 3.20 6.05
C LEU A 99 -9.66 2.07 5.00
N GLU A 100 -8.79 1.06 5.07
CA GLU A 100 -8.82 -0.09 4.16
C GLU A 100 -10.15 -0.84 4.27
N THR A 101 -10.65 -1.00 5.48
CA THR A 101 -11.93 -1.66 5.73
C THR A 101 -13.09 -0.84 5.16
N ALA A 102 -13.11 0.47 5.40
CA ALA A 102 -14.14 1.36 4.86
C ALA A 102 -14.17 1.33 3.32
N ALA A 103 -13.00 1.27 2.68
CA ALA A 103 -12.89 1.24 1.22
C ALA A 103 -13.57 0.03 0.55
N GLU A 104 -13.90 -1.02 1.33
CA GLU A 104 -14.59 -2.20 0.84
C GLU A 104 -16.12 -2.04 0.78
N TYR A 105 -16.67 -0.90 1.24
CA TYR A 105 -18.10 -0.61 1.29
C TYR A 105 -18.45 0.60 0.42
N ASP A 106 -19.62 0.54 -0.17
CA ASP A 106 -20.16 1.65 -0.98
C ASP A 106 -21.24 2.42 -0.21
N THR A 107 -20.80 3.17 0.82
CA THR A 107 -21.65 4.01 1.65
C THR A 107 -21.07 5.42 1.74
N SER A 108 -21.93 6.40 2.05
CA SER A 108 -21.48 7.80 2.26
C SER A 108 -20.47 7.92 3.41
N ALA A 109 -20.68 7.15 4.48
CA ALA A 109 -19.76 7.09 5.62
C ALA A 109 -18.39 6.55 5.21
N ALA A 110 -18.35 5.48 4.40
CA ALA A 110 -17.11 4.93 3.86
C ALA A 110 -16.38 5.95 2.96
N THR A 111 -17.09 6.62 2.08
CA THR A 111 -16.52 7.69 1.23
C THR A 111 -15.96 8.84 2.06
N ALA A 112 -16.66 9.25 3.12
CA ALA A 112 -16.16 10.29 4.03
C ALA A 112 -14.87 9.90 4.74
N ILE A 113 -14.74 8.63 5.20
CA ILE A 113 -13.48 8.10 5.78
C ILE A 113 -12.36 8.15 4.73
N CYS A 114 -12.61 7.67 3.51
CA CYS A 114 -11.60 7.64 2.44
C CYS A 114 -11.12 9.05 2.08
N THR A 115 -12.02 10.02 2.02
CA THR A 115 -11.69 11.43 1.73
C THR A 115 -10.95 12.08 2.89
N GLY A 116 -11.44 11.91 4.11
CA GLY A 116 -10.82 12.48 5.32
C GLY A 116 -9.40 11.96 5.56
N ALA A 117 -9.15 10.69 5.27
CA ALA A 117 -7.84 10.06 5.42
C ALA A 117 -6.75 10.66 4.52
N LEU A 118 -7.10 11.34 3.44
CA LEU A 118 -6.14 12.13 2.65
C LEU A 118 -5.53 13.31 3.43
N GLN A 119 -6.14 13.71 4.55
CA GLN A 119 -5.67 14.79 5.42
C GLN A 119 -5.26 14.28 6.81
N ASP A 120 -5.04 12.98 6.96
CA ASP A 120 -4.59 12.39 8.23
C ASP A 120 -3.26 13.01 8.67
N PRO A 121 -3.03 13.24 9.96
CA PRO A 121 -1.75 13.76 10.46
C PRO A 121 -0.58 12.82 10.16
N ASP A 122 -0.82 11.52 10.04
CA ASP A 122 0.22 10.53 9.74
C ASP A 122 0.41 10.35 8.24
N GLU A 123 1.65 10.44 7.79
CA GLU A 123 2.06 10.29 6.39
C GLU A 123 1.64 8.95 5.80
N MET A 124 1.82 7.85 6.54
CA MET A 124 1.51 6.51 6.05
C MET A 124 0.00 6.31 5.83
N VAL A 125 -0.84 6.94 6.65
CA VAL A 125 -2.29 6.94 6.45
C VAL A 125 -2.65 7.71 5.18
N ARG A 126 -2.02 8.88 4.93
CA ARG A 126 -2.22 9.66 3.70
C ARG A 126 -1.77 8.90 2.45
N ILE A 127 -0.62 8.21 2.52
CA ILE A 127 -0.15 7.31 1.44
C ILE A 127 -1.17 6.22 1.16
N ARG A 128 -1.70 5.60 2.22
CA ARG A 128 -2.72 4.56 2.09
C ARG A 128 -4.03 5.11 1.50
N ALA A 129 -4.41 6.34 1.85
CA ALA A 129 -5.58 7.01 1.28
C ALA A 129 -5.41 7.26 -0.23
N CYS A 130 -4.21 7.63 -0.69
CA CYS A 130 -3.92 7.71 -2.12
C CYS A 130 -4.12 6.34 -2.81
N ASP A 131 -3.65 5.24 -2.21
CA ASP A 131 -3.85 3.89 -2.74
C ASP A 131 -5.34 3.53 -2.84
N VAL A 132 -6.11 3.88 -1.82
CA VAL A 132 -7.56 3.64 -1.80
C VAL A 132 -8.24 4.38 -2.94
N TRP A 133 -7.98 5.68 -3.11
CA TRP A 133 -8.59 6.47 -4.19
C TRP A 133 -8.14 6.04 -5.58
N GLY A 134 -6.87 5.64 -5.74
CA GLY A 134 -6.37 5.09 -7.00
C GLY A 134 -7.01 3.77 -7.41
N LYS A 135 -7.48 2.96 -6.43
CA LYS A 135 -8.20 1.70 -6.68
C LYS A 135 -9.71 1.90 -6.82
N ARG A 136 -10.29 2.76 -6.00
CA ARG A 136 -11.72 3.05 -5.99
C ARG A 136 -12.15 3.76 -7.27
N GLY A 137 -11.29 4.66 -7.78
CA GLY A 137 -11.64 5.48 -8.95
C GLY A 137 -12.80 6.42 -8.66
N GLY A 138 -13.63 6.65 -9.68
CA GLY A 138 -14.78 7.54 -9.62
C GLY A 138 -14.42 8.98 -9.99
N ASP A 139 -15.46 9.81 -10.16
CA ASP A 139 -15.33 11.16 -10.73
C ASP A 139 -14.45 12.10 -9.89
N ASP A 140 -14.40 11.91 -8.58
CA ASP A 140 -13.63 12.75 -7.66
C ASP A 140 -12.16 12.31 -7.52
N ALA A 141 -11.81 11.08 -7.91
CA ALA A 141 -10.50 10.50 -7.63
C ALA A 141 -9.35 11.32 -8.21
N VAL A 142 -9.47 11.78 -9.46
CA VAL A 142 -8.44 12.60 -10.11
C VAL A 142 -8.22 13.89 -9.35
N GLN A 143 -9.30 14.59 -8.98
CA GLN A 143 -9.22 15.87 -8.28
C GLN A 143 -8.64 15.73 -6.86
N LEU A 144 -9.03 14.70 -6.12
CA LEU A 144 -8.55 14.43 -4.78
C LEU A 144 -7.05 14.09 -4.78
N LEU A 145 -6.61 13.23 -5.69
CA LEU A 145 -5.20 12.88 -5.84
C LEU A 145 -4.37 14.05 -6.37
N ALA A 146 -4.91 14.86 -7.30
CA ALA A 146 -4.27 16.07 -7.77
C ALA A 146 -4.04 17.07 -6.64
N THR A 147 -5.06 17.29 -5.81
CA THR A 147 -4.95 18.16 -4.63
C THR A 147 -3.88 17.64 -3.69
N ARG A 148 -3.85 16.32 -3.43
CA ARG A 148 -2.84 15.73 -2.55
C ARG A 148 -1.43 15.92 -3.09
N PHE A 149 -1.20 15.68 -4.38
CA PHE A 149 0.09 15.94 -5.02
C PHE A 149 0.55 17.40 -4.85
N GLN A 150 -0.37 18.35 -5.01
CA GLN A 150 -0.03 19.77 -4.99
C GLN A 150 0.21 20.33 -3.59
N THR A 151 -0.41 19.77 -2.57
CA THR A 151 -0.46 20.37 -1.23
C THR A 151 0.24 19.60 -0.12
N ASP A 152 0.64 18.34 -0.35
CA ASP A 152 1.30 17.57 0.68
C ASP A 152 2.73 18.01 0.91
N ALA A 153 3.13 18.15 2.17
CA ALA A 153 4.50 18.47 2.56
C ALA A 153 5.47 17.32 2.28
N GLU A 154 4.98 16.07 2.42
CA GLU A 154 5.82 14.88 2.33
C GLU A 154 5.97 14.42 0.89
N LEU A 155 7.22 14.24 0.45
CA LEU A 155 7.53 13.81 -0.91
C LEU A 155 6.91 12.45 -1.25
N ASP A 156 6.94 11.50 -0.33
CA ASP A 156 6.43 10.15 -0.56
C ASP A 156 4.91 10.13 -0.80
N VAL A 157 4.17 11.01 -0.14
CA VAL A 157 2.73 11.20 -0.39
C VAL A 157 2.50 11.80 -1.79
N ARG A 158 3.27 12.84 -2.17
CA ARG A 158 3.20 13.44 -3.51
C ARG A 158 3.50 12.42 -4.60
N LEU A 159 4.56 11.63 -4.44
CA LEU A 159 4.93 10.56 -5.37
C LEU A 159 3.86 9.46 -5.46
N ARG A 160 3.22 9.14 -4.33
CA ARG A 160 2.13 8.15 -4.31
C ARG A 160 0.90 8.68 -5.05
N ALA A 161 0.52 9.93 -4.82
CA ALA A 161 -0.59 10.58 -5.53
C ALA A 161 -0.38 10.58 -7.06
N LEU A 162 0.81 10.96 -7.53
CA LEU A 162 1.16 10.91 -8.96
C LEU A 162 1.08 9.48 -9.51
N LYS A 163 1.58 8.50 -8.76
CA LYS A 163 1.48 7.09 -9.16
C LYS A 163 0.03 6.68 -9.34
N MET A 164 -0.83 7.03 -8.40
CA MET A 164 -2.25 6.64 -8.43
C MET A 164 -3.00 7.36 -9.55
N LEU A 165 -2.69 8.63 -9.84
CA LEU A 165 -3.19 9.32 -11.03
C LEU A 165 -2.87 8.55 -12.33
N GLY A 166 -1.67 7.98 -12.41
CA GLY A 166 -1.29 7.10 -13.53
C GLY A 166 -2.09 5.79 -13.59
N GLU A 167 -2.38 5.19 -12.42
CA GLU A 167 -3.13 3.92 -12.34
C GLU A 167 -4.63 4.09 -12.71
N LEU A 168 -5.20 5.27 -12.48
CA LEU A 168 -6.57 5.58 -12.89
C LEU A 168 -6.75 5.51 -14.41
N LYS A 169 -5.69 5.75 -15.19
CA LYS A 169 -5.71 5.80 -16.67
C LYS A 169 -6.74 6.80 -17.21
N ASP A 170 -7.08 7.80 -16.42
CA ASP A 170 -8.01 8.86 -16.80
C ASP A 170 -7.25 10.02 -17.45
N LYS A 171 -7.65 10.41 -18.66
CA LYS A 171 -7.04 11.51 -19.40
C LYS A 171 -7.15 12.86 -18.68
N GLN A 172 -8.12 13.02 -17.77
CA GLN A 172 -8.23 14.22 -16.93
C GLN A 172 -7.01 14.41 -16.01
N ALA A 173 -6.22 13.35 -15.76
CA ALA A 173 -4.95 13.45 -15.02
C ALA A 173 -3.80 14.09 -15.82
N ILE A 174 -3.87 14.15 -17.17
CA ILE A 174 -2.78 14.65 -18.02
C ILE A 174 -2.32 16.06 -17.62
N PRO A 175 -3.20 17.06 -17.41
CA PRO A 175 -2.76 18.40 -17.04
C PRO A 175 -1.99 18.45 -15.71
N VAL A 176 -2.37 17.62 -14.74
CA VAL A 176 -1.71 17.54 -13.44
C VAL A 176 -0.34 16.88 -13.58
N LEU A 177 -0.27 15.78 -14.34
CA LEU A 177 0.97 15.07 -14.61
C LEU A 177 1.94 15.90 -15.44
N ALA A 178 1.44 16.68 -16.41
CA ALA A 178 2.24 17.65 -17.17
C ALA A 178 2.89 18.71 -16.27
N ARG A 179 2.12 19.26 -15.30
CA ARG A 179 2.68 20.19 -14.31
C ARG A 179 3.76 19.54 -13.45
N ALA A 180 3.61 18.26 -13.11
CA ALA A 180 4.63 17.53 -12.35
C ALA A 180 5.95 17.31 -13.12
N LEU A 181 5.97 17.43 -14.45
CA LEU A 181 7.21 17.43 -15.23
C LEU A 181 8.05 18.69 -14.98
N GLU A 182 7.43 19.78 -14.51
CA GLU A 182 8.11 21.06 -14.20
C GLU A 182 8.59 21.14 -12.74
N ASP A 183 8.37 20.10 -11.94
CA ASP A 183 8.84 20.07 -10.55
C ASP A 183 10.37 20.08 -10.51
N SER A 184 10.94 20.73 -9.48
CA SER A 184 12.39 20.79 -9.28
C SER A 184 12.99 19.44 -8.84
N ASP A 185 12.18 18.54 -8.30
CA ASP A 185 12.61 17.22 -7.82
C ASP A 185 12.59 16.19 -8.97
N PRO A 186 13.77 15.62 -9.32
CA PRO A 186 13.86 14.59 -10.37
C PRO A 186 13.00 13.35 -10.12
N ALA A 187 12.73 12.99 -8.85
CA ALA A 187 11.87 11.85 -8.51
C ALA A 187 10.42 12.12 -8.90
N VAL A 188 9.96 13.37 -8.75
CA VAL A 188 8.62 13.82 -9.17
C VAL A 188 8.52 13.79 -10.70
N GLN A 189 9.52 14.35 -11.41
CA GLN A 189 9.56 14.32 -12.88
C GLN A 189 9.53 12.86 -13.41
N TYR A 190 10.38 12.00 -12.86
CA TYR A 190 10.40 10.57 -13.24
C TYR A 190 9.06 9.88 -12.99
N ARG A 191 8.43 10.17 -11.86
CA ARG A 191 7.11 9.62 -11.52
C ARG A 191 6.04 10.13 -12.48
N ALA A 192 6.09 11.39 -12.86
CA ALA A 192 5.18 11.99 -13.83
C ALA A 192 5.29 11.31 -15.20
N VAL A 193 6.51 11.10 -15.72
CA VAL A 193 6.76 10.36 -16.97
C VAL A 193 6.15 8.96 -16.89
N ALA A 194 6.42 8.21 -15.81
CA ALA A 194 5.89 6.85 -15.64
C ALA A 194 4.35 6.83 -15.60
N SER A 195 3.73 7.86 -15.03
CA SER A 195 2.28 7.99 -14.95
C SER A 195 1.67 8.43 -16.28
N LEU A 196 2.32 9.35 -17.01
CA LEU A 196 1.89 9.75 -18.35
C LEU A 196 1.92 8.61 -19.35
N LYS A 197 2.92 7.72 -19.28
CA LYS A 197 2.95 6.49 -20.09
C LYS A 197 1.67 5.67 -19.89
N LYS A 198 1.23 5.52 -18.65
CA LYS A 198 0.03 4.72 -18.32
C LYS A 198 -1.27 5.39 -18.79
N VAL A 199 -1.38 6.71 -18.57
CA VAL A 199 -2.58 7.47 -18.93
C VAL A 199 -2.73 7.63 -20.44
N SER A 200 -1.62 7.89 -21.15
CA SER A 200 -1.64 8.10 -22.60
C SER A 200 -1.63 6.79 -23.40
N GLY A 201 -1.15 5.69 -22.81
CA GLY A 201 -0.86 4.45 -23.53
C GLY A 201 0.33 4.54 -24.47
N ARG A 202 1.12 5.64 -24.43
CA ARG A 202 2.29 5.86 -25.29
C ARG A 202 3.58 5.56 -24.54
N ASP A 203 4.61 5.16 -25.26
CA ASP A 203 5.99 5.11 -24.75
C ASP A 203 6.89 6.00 -25.60
N LEU A 204 7.12 7.23 -25.12
CA LEU A 204 8.00 8.22 -25.74
C LEU A 204 9.41 8.20 -25.10
N GLY A 205 9.78 7.12 -24.43
CA GLY A 205 11.03 7.04 -23.68
C GLY A 205 10.94 7.68 -22.29
N ASN A 206 12.11 7.98 -21.71
CA ASN A 206 12.20 8.53 -20.34
C ASN A 206 12.66 10.00 -20.33
N ASP A 207 12.86 10.61 -21.49
CA ASP A 207 13.26 12.02 -21.57
C ASP A 207 12.06 12.91 -21.19
N VAL A 208 12.27 13.70 -20.14
CA VAL A 208 11.26 14.62 -19.60
C VAL A 208 10.85 15.68 -20.62
N ASN A 209 11.79 16.16 -21.46
CA ASN A 209 11.50 17.21 -22.45
C ASN A 209 10.56 16.69 -23.54
N VAL A 210 10.75 15.46 -23.99
CA VAL A 210 9.85 14.84 -24.97
C VAL A 210 8.42 14.74 -24.41
N TRP A 211 8.29 14.43 -23.13
CA TRP A 211 6.98 14.39 -22.47
C TRP A 211 6.36 15.76 -22.25
N ARG A 212 7.18 16.80 -22.00
CA ARG A 212 6.71 18.19 -21.93
C ARG A 212 6.14 18.65 -23.27
N GLU A 213 6.88 18.40 -24.35
CA GLU A 213 6.43 18.70 -25.72
C GLU A 213 5.11 18.00 -26.04
N TRP A 214 5.04 16.69 -25.77
CA TRP A 214 3.81 15.94 -25.98
C TRP A 214 2.64 16.47 -25.13
N ALA A 215 2.87 16.77 -23.85
CA ALA A 215 1.82 17.24 -22.94
C ALA A 215 1.30 18.65 -23.31
N ALA A 216 2.06 19.44 -24.04
CA ALA A 216 1.62 20.74 -24.55
C ALA A 216 0.56 20.61 -25.68
N ASP A 217 0.54 19.47 -26.37
CA ASP A 217 -0.45 19.16 -27.42
C ASP A 217 -0.69 17.63 -27.53
N PRO A 218 -1.38 17.01 -26.54
CA PRO A 218 -1.57 15.57 -26.48
C PRO A 218 -2.35 14.99 -27.66
N GLU A 219 -3.18 15.82 -28.33
CA GLU A 219 -4.02 15.44 -29.45
C GLU A 219 -3.43 15.81 -30.81
N GLY A 220 -2.29 16.52 -30.85
CA GLY A 220 -1.62 16.93 -32.09
C GLY A 220 -2.38 17.97 -32.92
N LYS A 221 -3.35 18.66 -32.30
CA LYS A 221 -4.22 19.62 -33.02
C LYS A 221 -3.47 20.90 -33.49
N LYS A 222 -2.41 21.28 -32.76
CA LYS A 222 -1.61 22.48 -33.11
C LYS A 222 -0.81 22.30 -34.41
N ALA A 223 -0.37 21.05 -34.70
CA ALA A 223 0.39 20.77 -35.93
C ALA A 223 -0.51 20.87 -37.19
N GLU A 224 -1.75 20.42 -37.13
CA GLU A 224 -2.71 20.54 -38.24
C GLU A 224 -3.06 22.00 -38.53
N TRP A 225 -3.18 22.82 -37.47
CA TRP A 225 -3.49 24.25 -37.60
C TRP A 225 -2.34 25.04 -38.27
N SER A 226 -1.11 24.76 -37.86
CA SER A 226 0.08 25.44 -38.43
C SER A 226 0.32 25.13 -39.92
N ILE A 227 0.00 23.90 -40.34
CA ILE A 227 0.11 23.50 -41.77
C ILE A 227 -0.99 24.17 -42.59
N ALA A 228 -2.23 24.17 -42.09
CA ALA A 228 -3.35 24.82 -42.77
C ALA A 228 -3.19 26.36 -42.88
N GLU A 229 -2.61 26.98 -41.86
CA GLU A 229 -2.32 28.41 -41.84
C GLU A 229 -1.15 28.78 -42.77
N GLY A 230 -0.10 27.95 -42.81
CA GLY A 230 1.00 28.09 -43.76
C GLY A 230 0.55 28.00 -45.20
N PHE A 231 -0.39 27.16 -45.55
CA PHE A 231 -1.00 27.07 -46.86
C PHE A 231 -1.87 28.29 -47.19
N ARG A 232 -2.60 28.91 -46.24
CA ARG A 232 -3.39 30.12 -46.46
C ARG A 232 -2.53 31.38 -46.73
N GLN A 233 -1.30 31.42 -46.26
CA GLN A 233 -0.39 32.55 -46.50
C GLN A 233 0.35 32.46 -47.83
N LEU A 234 0.25 31.31 -48.52
CA LEU A 234 0.90 31.08 -49.81
C LEU A 234 -0.02 31.32 -51.01
N PHE A 235 -1.32 31.54 -50.76
CA PHE A 235 -2.34 31.85 -51.76
C PHE A 235 -3.20 33.05 -51.32
#